data_1051442e4e52d1fef0bb7ff846787ea1
#
_entry.id   1051442e4e52d1fef0bb7ff846787ea1
#
_cell.length_a   1.000
_cell.length_b   1.000
_cell.length_c   1.000
_cell.angle_alpha   90.00
_cell.angle_beta   90.00
_cell.angle_gamma   90.00
#
_symmetry.space_group_name_H-M   'P 1'
#
loop_
_entity.id
_entity.type
_entity.pdbx_description
1 polymer ?
#
loop_
_entity_poly.entity_id
_entity_poly.type
_entity_poly.pdbx_seq_one_letter_code
_entity_poly.pdbx_strand_id
1 'polypeptide(L)'
;MNKYVHGYSDYEANRLHDQADSLSDLLHYDSVWEKGSIILEAGCGIGAQTKIVAPKNKYSKFISIDISLESLDQARKIADSNSIDNVLFQEADIFELPFEDEYFDHIFLSYVLEHMPNPIKALDKLNDHIMCYFMFYD
;
A
#
# COMPACT_ATOMS: atom_id res chain seq x y z
N MET A 1 -21.13 18.07 0.75
CA MET A 1 -20.90 16.98 -0.19
C MET A 1 -19.51 17.15 -0.77
N ASN A 2 -18.57 16.46 -0.20
CA ASN A 2 -17.26 16.38 -0.79
C ASN A 2 -17.41 15.63 -2.10
N LYS A 3 -17.50 16.40 -3.17
CA LYS A 3 -17.17 15.87 -4.47
C LYS A 3 -15.68 15.60 -4.45
N TYR A 4 -15.30 14.45 -3.99
CA TYR A 4 -14.21 13.78 -4.61
C TYR A 4 -14.65 13.53 -6.05
N VAL A 5 -14.51 14.56 -6.86
CA VAL A 5 -14.69 14.44 -8.29
C VAL A 5 -13.45 13.75 -8.80
N HIS A 6 -13.45 12.47 -8.59
CA HIS A 6 -12.53 11.62 -9.27
C HIS A 6 -13.34 10.59 -10.01
N GLY A 7 -13.96 11.12 -11.05
CA GLY A 7 -13.78 10.42 -12.27
C GLY A 7 -12.27 10.33 -12.51
N TYR A 8 -11.60 9.35 -11.92
CA TYR A 8 -10.33 8.94 -12.44
C TYR A 8 -10.62 8.48 -13.86
N SER A 9 -10.44 9.37 -14.79
CA SER A 9 -10.41 8.98 -16.19
C SER A 9 -9.27 7.96 -16.30
N ASP A 10 -9.40 7.00 -17.19
CA ASP A 10 -8.32 6.06 -17.50
C ASP A 10 -6.98 6.78 -17.72
N TYR A 11 -7.04 8.03 -18.20
CA TYR A 11 -5.89 8.90 -18.37
C TYR A 11 -5.20 9.25 -17.05
N GLU A 12 -5.94 9.61 -15.99
CA GLU A 12 -5.33 9.94 -14.69
C GLU A 12 -4.77 8.71 -13.99
N ALA A 13 -5.45 7.57 -14.09
CA ALA A 13 -4.93 6.30 -13.59
C ALA A 13 -3.62 5.93 -14.31
N ASN A 14 -3.57 6.04 -15.62
CA ASN A 14 -2.35 5.81 -16.39
C ASN A 14 -1.23 6.78 -16.02
N ARG A 15 -1.54 8.06 -15.83
CA ARG A 15 -0.57 9.05 -15.40
C ARG A 15 0.03 8.72 -14.03
N LEU A 16 -0.78 8.26 -13.08
CA LEU A 16 -0.30 7.84 -11.77
C LEU A 16 0.61 6.62 -11.86
N HIS A 17 0.28 5.66 -12.72
CA HIS A 17 1.13 4.50 -12.97
C HIS A 17 2.44 4.88 -13.64
N ASP A 18 2.41 5.74 -14.65
CA ASP A 18 3.60 6.24 -15.35
C ASP A 18 4.51 7.02 -14.39
N GLN A 19 3.93 7.83 -13.50
CA GLN A 19 4.66 8.54 -12.47
C GLN A 19 5.32 7.56 -11.49
N ALA A 20 4.60 6.54 -11.04
CA ALA A 20 5.13 5.51 -10.18
C ALA A 20 6.29 4.76 -10.84
N ASP A 21 6.13 4.37 -12.09
CA ASP A 21 7.17 3.69 -12.87
C ASP A 21 8.43 4.56 -13.04
N SER A 22 8.25 5.85 -13.33
CA SER A 22 9.36 6.80 -13.52
C SER A 22 10.14 7.05 -12.23
N LEU A 23 9.49 6.96 -11.08
CA LEU A 23 10.10 7.17 -9.77
C LEU A 23 10.50 5.87 -9.07
N SER A 24 10.19 4.71 -9.66
CA SER A 24 10.35 3.41 -9.00
C SER A 24 11.77 3.15 -8.51
N ASP A 25 12.77 3.42 -9.33
CA ASP A 25 14.17 3.21 -8.99
C ASP A 25 14.65 4.22 -7.93
N LEU A 26 14.07 5.40 -7.92
CA LEU A 26 14.44 6.45 -6.97
C LEU A 26 13.77 6.27 -5.61
N LEU A 27 12.48 5.91 -5.60
CA LEU A 27 11.68 5.81 -4.38
C LEU A 27 11.78 4.44 -3.70
N HIS A 28 12.00 3.39 -4.47
CA HIS A 28 11.90 2.02 -3.97
C HIS A 28 13.18 1.19 -4.14
N TYR A 29 14.32 1.83 -4.40
CA TYR A 29 15.58 1.09 -4.55
C TYR A 29 15.94 0.33 -3.26
N ASP A 30 15.57 0.85 -2.12
CA ASP A 30 15.81 0.29 -0.79
C ASP A 30 14.56 -0.39 -0.17
N SER A 31 13.43 -0.46 -0.91
CA SER A 31 12.22 -1.15 -0.47
C SER A 31 12.35 -2.66 -0.65
N VAL A 32 13.39 -3.23 -0.04
CA VAL A 32 13.66 -4.66 -0.02
C VAL A 32 13.84 -5.10 1.43
N TRP A 33 13.06 -6.10 1.83
CA TRP A 33 13.06 -6.62 3.19
C TRP A 33 13.55 -8.07 3.24
N GLU A 34 13.80 -8.56 4.43
CA GLU A 34 14.21 -9.94 4.63
C GLU A 34 13.19 -10.93 4.07
N LYS A 35 13.68 -12.02 3.49
CA LYS A 35 12.82 -13.09 2.98
C LYS A 35 11.94 -13.66 4.09
N GLY A 36 10.68 -13.89 3.78
CA GLY A 36 9.70 -14.41 4.73
C GLY A 36 9.05 -13.34 5.60
N SER A 37 9.31 -12.06 5.36
CA SER A 37 8.64 -10.96 6.06
C SER A 37 7.16 -10.90 5.75
N ILE A 38 6.37 -10.46 6.73
CA ILE A 38 4.97 -10.10 6.57
C ILE A 38 4.90 -8.57 6.60
N ILE A 39 4.42 -7.98 5.51
CA ILE A 39 4.46 -6.53 5.28
C ILE A 39 3.03 -6.02 5.13
N LEU A 40 2.66 -5.02 5.91
CA LEU A 40 1.42 -4.29 5.72
C LEU A 40 1.67 -3.10 4.80
N GLU A 41 0.95 -3.04 3.70
CA GLU A 41 0.82 -1.83 2.90
C GLU A 41 -0.50 -1.14 3.28
N ALA A 42 -0.42 -0.03 3.98
CA ALA A 42 -1.59 0.71 4.44
C ALA A 42 -1.97 1.80 3.44
N GLY A 43 -3.19 1.73 2.91
CA GLY A 43 -3.67 2.67 1.90
C GLY A 43 -3.11 2.39 0.51
N CYS A 44 -3.25 1.19 0.02
CA CYS A 44 -2.65 0.76 -1.25
C CYS A 44 -3.31 1.40 -2.50
N GLY A 45 -4.51 1.96 -2.37
CA GLY A 45 -5.25 2.50 -3.50
C GLY A 45 -5.41 1.48 -4.63
N ILE A 46 -5.13 1.89 -5.83
CA ILE A 46 -5.21 1.03 -7.03
C ILE A 46 -3.98 0.14 -7.24
N GLY A 47 -3.05 0.12 -6.29
CA GLY A 47 -1.88 -0.76 -6.34
C GLY A 47 -0.71 -0.23 -7.16
N ALA A 48 -0.61 1.09 -7.37
CA ALA A 48 0.47 1.70 -8.14
C ALA A 48 1.85 1.42 -7.53
N GLN A 49 1.97 1.47 -6.22
CA GLN A 49 3.22 1.15 -5.52
C GLN A 49 3.37 -0.35 -5.29
N THR A 50 2.27 -1.04 -5.02
CA THR A 50 2.25 -2.50 -4.82
C THR A 50 2.90 -3.23 -6.00
N LYS A 51 2.55 -2.85 -7.23
CA LYS A 51 3.08 -3.49 -8.44
C LYS A 51 4.60 -3.34 -8.60
N ILE A 52 5.19 -2.34 -7.92
CA ILE A 52 6.63 -2.09 -7.93
C ILE A 52 7.32 -2.85 -6.79
N VAL A 53 6.77 -2.72 -5.59
CA VAL A 53 7.41 -3.19 -4.35
C VAL A 53 7.24 -4.70 -4.15
N ALA A 54 6.08 -5.25 -4.47
CA ALA A 54 5.80 -6.67 -4.25
C ALA A 54 6.71 -7.60 -5.07
N PRO A 55 6.97 -7.36 -6.36
CA PRO A 55 7.90 -8.19 -7.13
C PRO A 55 9.33 -8.16 -6.63
N LYS A 56 9.78 -7.03 -6.07
CA LYS A 56 11.11 -6.91 -5.45
C LYS A 56 11.26 -7.76 -4.19
N ASN A 57 10.13 -8.14 -3.59
CA ASN A 57 10.06 -8.88 -2.33
C ASN A 57 9.26 -10.17 -2.52
N LYS A 58 9.53 -10.91 -3.56
CA LYS A 58 8.74 -12.09 -3.99
C LYS A 58 8.70 -13.23 -2.96
N TYR A 59 9.64 -13.26 -2.02
CA TYR A 59 9.66 -14.26 -0.93
C TYR A 59 9.01 -13.77 0.35
N SER A 60 8.44 -12.57 0.34
CA SER A 60 7.70 -11.98 1.44
C SER A 60 6.21 -11.86 1.08
N LYS A 61 5.37 -11.72 2.09
CA LYS A 61 3.92 -11.60 1.92
C LYS A 61 3.48 -10.17 2.20
N PHE A 62 2.73 -9.61 1.29
CA PHE A 62 2.07 -8.31 1.49
C PHE A 62 0.61 -8.51 1.85
N ILE A 63 0.15 -7.76 2.85
CA ILE A 63 -1.26 -7.51 3.08
C ILE A 63 -1.46 -6.04 2.77
N SER A 64 -2.15 -5.77 1.66
CA SER A 64 -2.38 -4.42 1.14
C SER A 64 -3.82 -4.03 1.41
N ILE A 65 -4.01 -2.99 2.21
CA ILE A 65 -5.34 -2.56 2.66
C ILE A 65 -5.72 -1.20 2.10
N ASP A 66 -7.00 -1.03 1.87
CA ASP A 66 -7.64 0.25 1.54
C ASP A 66 -9.10 0.23 2.00
N ILE A 67 -9.68 1.39 2.21
CA ILE A 67 -11.11 1.53 2.55
C ILE A 67 -12.01 1.46 1.31
N SER A 68 -11.45 1.62 0.11
CA SER A 68 -12.19 1.64 -1.15
C SER A 68 -12.17 0.27 -1.81
N LEU A 69 -13.31 -0.41 -1.83
CA LEU A 69 -13.48 -1.67 -2.55
C LEU A 69 -13.21 -1.54 -4.05
N GLU A 70 -13.61 -0.41 -4.65
CA GLU A 70 -13.36 -0.14 -6.06
C GLU A 70 -11.86 -0.06 -6.35
N SER A 71 -11.10 0.63 -5.52
CA SER A 71 -9.63 0.70 -5.64
C SER A 71 -8.99 -0.68 -5.49
N LEU A 72 -9.44 -1.47 -4.53
CA LEU A 72 -8.93 -2.83 -4.32
C LEU A 72 -9.21 -3.76 -5.51
N ASP A 73 -10.37 -3.63 -6.14
CA ASP A 73 -10.68 -4.40 -7.35
C ASP A 73 -9.75 -4.04 -8.50
N GLN A 74 -9.43 -2.77 -8.67
CA GLN A 74 -8.44 -2.32 -9.65
C GLN A 74 -7.04 -2.83 -9.30
N ALA A 75 -6.66 -2.77 -8.04
CA ALA A 75 -5.36 -3.26 -7.57
C ALA A 75 -5.19 -4.76 -7.83
N ARG A 76 -6.23 -5.57 -7.58
CA ARG A 76 -6.23 -7.00 -7.88
C ARG A 76 -6.03 -7.28 -9.36
N LYS A 77 -6.71 -6.54 -10.23
CA LYS A 77 -6.58 -6.67 -11.69
C LYS A 77 -5.16 -6.34 -12.16
N ILE A 78 -4.57 -5.29 -11.59
CA ILE A 78 -3.19 -4.90 -11.91
C ILE A 78 -2.20 -5.96 -11.43
N ALA A 79 -2.37 -6.47 -10.23
CA ALA A 79 -1.52 -7.55 -9.70
C ALA A 79 -1.62 -8.82 -10.56
N ASP A 80 -2.82 -9.23 -10.93
CA ASP A 80 -3.05 -10.39 -11.80
C ASP A 80 -2.39 -10.19 -13.17
N SER A 81 -2.54 -9.00 -13.76
CA SER A 81 -1.95 -8.67 -15.06
C SER A 81 -0.41 -8.68 -15.04
N ASN A 82 0.20 -8.48 -13.90
CA ASN A 82 1.65 -8.48 -13.71
C ASN A 82 2.18 -9.75 -13.05
N SER A 83 1.34 -10.77 -12.94
CA SER A 83 1.69 -12.07 -12.32
C SER A 83 2.23 -11.94 -10.89
N ILE A 84 1.68 -10.99 -10.13
CA ILE A 84 2.04 -10.78 -8.73
C ILE A 84 1.16 -11.68 -7.86
N ASP A 85 1.76 -12.59 -7.14
CA ASP A 85 1.07 -13.63 -6.37
C ASP A 85 1.33 -13.58 -4.86
N ASN A 86 2.11 -12.61 -4.38
CA ASN A 86 2.49 -12.48 -2.98
C ASN A 86 1.75 -11.36 -2.24
N VAL A 87 0.62 -10.90 -2.76
CA VAL A 87 -0.19 -9.83 -2.16
C VAL A 87 -1.61 -10.32 -1.88
N LEU A 88 -2.07 -10.09 -0.66
CA LEU A 88 -3.47 -10.21 -0.29
C LEU A 88 -4.05 -8.80 -0.15
N PHE A 89 -5.04 -8.48 -0.97
CA PHE A 89 -5.78 -7.21 -0.86
C PHE A 89 -6.98 -7.37 0.05
N GLN A 90 -7.15 -6.44 0.99
CA GLN A 90 -8.21 -6.51 1.98
C GLN A 90 -8.77 -5.12 2.29
N GLU A 91 -10.10 -5.03 2.36
CA GLU A 91 -10.74 -3.82 2.89
C GLU A 91 -10.47 -3.71 4.39
N ALA A 92 -9.89 -2.60 4.81
CA ALA A 92 -9.68 -2.30 6.22
C ALA A 92 -9.47 -0.80 6.42
N ASP A 93 -9.87 -0.33 7.59
CA ASP A 93 -9.61 1.02 8.07
C ASP A 93 -8.34 1.01 8.94
N ILE A 94 -7.42 1.93 8.66
CA ILE A 94 -6.17 2.07 9.44
C ILE A 94 -6.47 2.31 10.92
N PHE A 95 -7.57 2.96 11.26
CA PHE A 95 -7.96 3.24 12.65
C PHE A 95 -8.60 2.05 13.36
N GLU A 96 -8.97 1.01 12.64
CA GLU A 96 -9.64 -0.20 13.15
C GLU A 96 -9.09 -1.45 12.49
N LEU A 97 -7.78 -1.68 12.60
CA LEU A 97 -7.12 -2.80 11.95
C LEU A 97 -7.55 -4.13 12.56
N PRO A 98 -7.98 -5.10 11.72
CA PRO A 98 -8.42 -6.43 12.19
C PRO A 98 -7.25 -7.41 12.35
N PHE A 99 -6.13 -6.94 12.88
CA PHE A 99 -4.92 -7.73 13.05
C PHE A 99 -4.48 -7.71 14.51
N GLU A 100 -3.79 -8.78 14.91
CA GLU A 100 -3.17 -8.85 16.23
C GLU A 100 -2.02 -7.86 16.36
N ASP A 101 -1.69 -7.51 17.59
CA ASP A 101 -0.52 -6.67 17.87
C ASP A 101 0.76 -7.36 17.39
N GLU A 102 1.71 -6.58 16.93
CA GLU A 102 3.00 -7.08 16.44
C GLU A 102 2.92 -8.14 15.32
N TYR A 103 1.82 -8.15 14.57
CA TYR A 103 1.59 -9.12 13.50
C TYR A 103 2.51 -8.92 12.28
N PHE A 104 2.87 -7.67 11.99
CA PHE A 104 3.66 -7.32 10.82
C PHE A 104 5.13 -7.11 11.18
N ASP A 105 6.02 -7.59 10.33
CA ASP A 105 7.45 -7.30 10.43
C ASP A 105 7.75 -5.88 9.98
N HIS A 106 7.04 -5.41 8.96
CA HIS A 106 7.20 -4.07 8.40
C HIS A 106 5.85 -3.47 8.03
N ILE A 107 5.77 -2.14 8.10
CA ILE A 107 4.63 -1.38 7.59
C ILE A 107 5.15 -0.38 6.56
N PHE A 108 4.50 -0.38 5.42
CA PHE A 108 4.81 0.48 4.29
C PHE A 108 3.62 1.41 4.00
N LEU A 109 3.90 2.70 3.90
CA LEU A 109 2.92 3.71 3.49
C LEU A 109 3.52 4.55 2.37
N SER A 110 2.71 4.86 1.39
CA SER A 110 3.12 5.74 0.30
C SER A 110 1.98 6.70 -0.05
N TYR A 111 2.22 7.98 0.09
CA TYR A 111 1.27 9.06 -0.25
C TYR A 111 -0.08 8.97 0.47
N VAL A 112 -0.12 8.46 1.68
CA VAL A 112 -1.36 8.23 2.45
C VAL A 112 -1.56 9.27 3.54
N LEU A 113 -0.51 9.61 4.26
CA LEU A 113 -0.60 10.45 5.46
C LEU A 113 -1.08 11.87 5.14
N GLU A 114 -0.71 12.42 3.99
CA GLU A 114 -1.12 13.74 3.54
C GLU A 114 -2.64 13.87 3.35
N HIS A 115 -3.34 12.76 3.13
CA HIS A 115 -4.78 12.73 2.92
C HIS A 115 -5.58 12.43 4.19
N MET A 116 -4.91 12.24 5.32
CA MET A 116 -5.54 11.89 6.58
C MET A 116 -5.80 13.11 7.45
N PRO A 117 -6.99 13.21 8.10
CA PRO A 117 -7.28 14.31 9.01
C PRO A 117 -6.43 14.28 10.29
N ASN A 118 -5.93 13.12 10.68
CA ASN A 118 -5.06 12.96 11.86
C ASN A 118 -3.98 11.91 11.60
N PRO A 119 -2.88 12.29 10.89
CA PRO A 119 -1.83 11.35 10.54
C PRO A 119 -1.08 10.80 11.75
N ILE A 120 -0.92 11.57 12.82
CA ILE A 120 -0.23 11.10 14.03
C ILE A 120 -1.02 9.98 14.69
N LYS A 121 -2.33 10.11 14.79
CA LYS A 121 -3.18 9.05 15.34
C LYS A 121 -3.14 7.78 14.48
N ALA A 122 -3.09 7.94 13.16
CA ALA A 122 -2.95 6.81 12.24
C ALA A 122 -1.63 6.07 12.48
N LEU A 123 -0.53 6.79 12.61
CA LEU A 123 0.79 6.22 12.92
C LEU A 123 0.80 5.50 14.28
N ASP A 124 0.18 6.06 15.30
CA ASP A 124 0.06 5.42 16.61
C ASP A 124 -0.70 4.09 16.52
N LYS A 125 -1.79 4.06 15.76
CA LYS A 125 -2.56 2.83 15.55
C LYS A 125 -1.76 1.76 14.81
N LEU A 126 -1.04 2.16 13.77
CA LEU A 126 -0.18 1.25 13.01
C LEU A 126 0.98 0.71 13.85
N ASN A 127 1.53 1.52 14.73
CA ASN A 127 2.66 1.14 15.58
C ASN A 127 2.35 -0.04 16.51
N ASP A 128 1.09 -0.22 16.92
CA ASP A 128 0.67 -1.35 17.74
C ASP A 128 0.81 -2.70 17.00
N HIS A 129 0.81 -2.67 15.68
CA HIS A 129 0.81 -3.87 14.84
C HIS A 129 2.17 -4.21 14.20
N ILE A 130 3.23 -3.48 14.54
CA ILE A 130 4.56 -3.67 13.96
C ILE A 130 5.57 -4.22 14.97
N MET A 131 6.42 -5.16 14.53
CA MET A 131 7.50 -5.70 15.35
C MET A 131 8.77 -4.84 15.32
N CYS A 132 9.21 -4.38 14.14
CA CYS A 132 10.56 -3.84 13.97
C CYS A 132 10.67 -2.48 13.29
N TYR A 133 10.12 -2.29 12.10
CA TYR A 133 10.42 -1.12 11.27
C TYR A 133 9.22 -0.56 10.55
N PHE A 134 9.20 0.76 10.51
CA PHE A 134 8.19 1.55 9.86
C PHE A 134 8.84 2.30 8.67
N MET A 135 8.31 2.15 7.48
CA MET A 135 8.78 2.84 6.30
C MET A 135 7.62 3.58 5.64
N PHE A 136 7.79 4.88 5.40
CA PHE A 136 6.78 5.67 4.71
C PHE A 136 7.44 6.60 3.70
N TYR A 137 6.69 6.87 2.64
CA TYR A 137 7.03 7.84 1.61
C TYR A 137 5.90 8.86 1.51
N ASP A 138 6.24 10.09 1.63
CA ASP A 138 5.36 11.23 1.45
C ASP A 138 5.95 12.25 0.50
#